data_f1cbabde84c710a231d15975b24fd31c
#
_entry.id   f1cbabde84c710a231d15975b24fd31c
#
_cell.length_a   1.000
_cell.length_b   1.000
_cell.length_c   1.000
_cell.angle_alpha   90.00
_cell.angle_beta   90.00
_cell.angle_gamma   90.00
#
_symmetry.space_group_name_H-M   'P 1'
#
loop_
_entity.id
_entity.type
_entity.pdbx_description
1 polymer ?
#
loop_
_entity_poly.entity_id
_entity_poly.type
_entity_poly.pdbx_seq_one_letter_code
_entity_poly.pdbx_strand_id
1 'polypeptide(L)'
;MKSSHSVLAAAVVGAAGLVLSERQNRRRLALQAAEMHQTWIAELAGNPELRAVWAPPGGKLPDEVHKNLLHANRLVSFLAAKFRAGLLDRHSLRVQAQWLMEREIARTYWRTFVGFREDETIDRTDRTFNAILSAEYASAADKGAVAT
;
A
#
# COMPACT_ATOMS: atom_id res chain seq x y z
N MET A 1 -45.47 27.78 0.14
CA MET A 1 -44.02 27.93 0.04
C MET A 1 -43.19 27.12 1.08
N LYS A 2 -43.78 26.65 2.19
CA LYS A 2 -43.03 25.85 3.21
C LYS A 2 -42.73 24.40 2.81
N SER A 3 -43.50 23.79 1.90
CA SER A 3 -43.30 22.38 1.47
C SER A 3 -42.10 22.15 0.53
N SER A 4 -41.73 23.13 -0.29
CA SER A 4 -40.63 23.01 -1.25
C SER A 4 -39.27 22.96 -0.56
N HIS A 5 -39.07 23.67 0.55
CA HIS A 5 -37.82 23.65 1.32
C HIS A 5 -37.61 22.33 2.07
N SER A 6 -38.70 21.70 2.54
CA SER A 6 -38.64 20.41 3.23
C SER A 6 -38.28 19.28 2.29
N VAL A 7 -38.74 19.29 1.05
CA VAL A 7 -38.41 18.29 0.01
C VAL A 7 -36.97 18.44 -0.43
N LEU A 8 -36.47 19.66 -0.63
CA LEU A 8 -35.10 19.94 -0.97
C LEU A 8 -34.13 19.49 0.14
N ALA A 9 -34.43 19.77 1.40
CA ALA A 9 -33.63 19.34 2.54
C ALA A 9 -33.58 17.81 2.65
N ALA A 10 -34.69 17.11 2.47
CA ALA A 10 -34.72 15.64 2.47
C ALA A 10 -33.93 15.03 1.32
N ALA A 11 -33.95 15.62 0.12
CA ALA A 11 -33.18 15.18 -1.03
C ALA A 11 -31.66 15.36 -0.82
N VAL A 12 -31.25 16.46 -0.21
CA VAL A 12 -29.81 16.72 0.11
C VAL A 12 -29.29 15.76 1.17
N VAL A 13 -30.09 15.50 2.21
CA VAL A 13 -29.72 14.53 3.26
C VAL A 13 -29.64 13.10 2.68
N GLY A 14 -30.58 12.72 1.81
CA GLY A 14 -30.57 11.43 1.12
C GLY A 14 -29.35 11.26 0.21
N ALA A 15 -29.00 12.28 -0.58
CA ALA A 15 -27.83 12.26 -1.45
C ALA A 15 -26.52 12.19 -0.65
N ALA A 16 -26.39 12.95 0.44
CA ALA A 16 -25.24 12.89 1.33
C ALA A 16 -25.09 11.50 1.98
N GLY A 17 -26.21 10.89 2.42
CA GLY A 17 -26.23 9.53 2.96
C GLY A 17 -25.76 8.48 1.96
N LEU A 18 -26.18 8.57 0.69
CA LEU A 18 -25.76 7.68 -0.38
C LEU A 18 -24.27 7.81 -0.68
N VAL A 19 -23.73 9.03 -0.73
CA VAL A 19 -22.30 9.27 -0.97
C VAL A 19 -21.44 8.73 0.18
N LEU A 20 -21.87 8.90 1.42
CA LEU A 20 -21.19 8.35 2.60
C LEU A 20 -21.22 6.82 2.59
N SER A 21 -22.36 6.22 2.29
CA SER A 21 -22.51 4.77 2.19
C SER A 21 -21.62 4.18 1.10
N GLU A 22 -21.56 4.81 -0.08
CA GLU A 22 -20.70 4.39 -1.18
C GLU A 22 -19.23 4.47 -0.80
N ARG A 23 -18.79 5.56 -0.16
CA ARG A 23 -17.41 5.69 0.34
C ARG A 23 -17.05 4.61 1.37
N GLN A 24 -17.95 4.32 2.30
CA GLN A 24 -17.75 3.26 3.29
C GLN A 24 -17.67 1.88 2.63
N ASN A 25 -18.54 1.62 1.66
CA ASN A 25 -18.55 0.36 0.92
C ASN A 25 -17.24 0.17 0.12
N ARG A 26 -16.77 1.20 -0.59
CA ARG A 26 -15.49 1.16 -1.31
C ARG A 26 -14.30 0.92 -0.38
N ARG A 27 -14.27 1.57 0.78
CA ARG A 27 -13.23 1.33 1.80
C ARG A 27 -13.25 -0.11 2.30
N ARG A 28 -14.43 -0.65 2.57
CA ARG A 28 -14.59 -2.05 3.00
C ARG A 28 -14.09 -3.02 1.95
N LEU A 29 -14.49 -2.84 0.69
CA LEU A 29 -14.03 -3.68 -0.42
C LEU A 29 -12.52 -3.59 -0.62
N ALA A 30 -11.93 -2.40 -0.52
CA ALA A 30 -10.48 -2.23 -0.63
C ALA A 30 -9.73 -2.94 0.50
N LEU A 31 -10.24 -2.91 1.73
CA LEU A 31 -9.65 -3.63 2.86
C LEU A 31 -9.79 -5.13 2.72
N GLN A 32 -10.95 -5.63 2.24
CA GLN A 32 -11.14 -7.06 1.95
C GLN A 32 -10.19 -7.54 0.85
N ALA A 33 -10.04 -6.79 -0.23
CA ALA A 33 -9.09 -7.12 -1.30
C ALA A 33 -7.64 -7.13 -0.77
N ALA A 34 -7.29 -6.18 0.09
CA ALA A 34 -5.98 -6.15 0.72
C ALA A 34 -5.76 -7.35 1.64
N GLU A 35 -6.76 -7.78 2.40
CA GLU A 35 -6.71 -8.96 3.26
C GLU A 35 -6.50 -10.24 2.44
N MET A 36 -7.22 -10.41 1.34
CA MET A 36 -7.03 -11.53 0.41
C MET A 36 -5.61 -11.55 -0.16
N HIS A 37 -5.11 -10.40 -0.58
CA HIS A 37 -3.73 -10.26 -1.07
C HIS A 37 -2.71 -10.60 0.02
N GLN A 38 -2.92 -10.12 1.25
CA GLN A 38 -2.06 -10.41 2.40
C GLN A 38 -2.02 -11.91 2.72
N THR A 39 -3.16 -12.58 2.65
CA THR A 39 -3.28 -14.03 2.86
C THR A 39 -2.51 -14.78 1.79
N TRP A 40 -2.71 -14.43 0.52
CA TRP A 40 -2.00 -15.06 -0.60
C TRP A 40 -0.48 -14.88 -0.51
N ILE A 41 0.01 -13.67 -0.20
CA ILE A 41 1.46 -13.42 -0.02
C ILE A 41 2.00 -14.21 1.18
N ALA A 42 1.24 -14.35 2.26
CA ALA A 42 1.65 -15.15 3.42
C ALA A 42 1.78 -16.63 3.08
N GLU A 43 0.83 -17.18 2.33
CA GLU A 43 0.85 -18.55 1.83
C GLU A 43 2.04 -18.79 0.89
N LEU A 44 2.26 -17.87 -0.06
CA LEU A 44 3.40 -17.92 -0.98
C LEU A 44 4.73 -17.87 -0.21
N ALA A 45 4.87 -17.01 0.80
CA ALA A 45 6.07 -16.92 1.62
C ALA A 45 6.30 -18.19 2.48
N GLY A 46 5.23 -18.84 2.90
CA GLY A 46 5.27 -20.05 3.72
C GLY A 46 5.51 -21.36 2.92
N ASN A 47 5.25 -21.37 1.62
CA ASN A 47 5.30 -22.59 0.78
C ASN A 47 6.40 -22.50 -0.27
N PRO A 48 7.49 -23.28 -0.14
CA PRO A 48 8.62 -23.26 -1.09
C PRO A 48 8.22 -23.66 -2.52
N GLU A 49 7.28 -24.59 -2.69
CA GLU A 49 6.85 -25.05 -4.01
C GLU A 49 6.11 -23.94 -4.75
N LEU A 50 5.20 -23.23 -4.07
CA LEU A 50 4.51 -22.08 -4.64
C LEU A 50 5.49 -20.95 -4.95
N ARG A 51 6.48 -20.68 -4.09
CA ARG A 51 7.52 -19.67 -4.38
C ARG A 51 8.29 -20.01 -5.64
N ALA A 52 8.61 -21.26 -5.87
CA ALA A 52 9.32 -21.68 -7.08
C ALA A 52 8.52 -21.42 -8.37
N VAL A 53 7.21 -21.65 -8.32
CA VAL A 53 6.28 -21.38 -9.45
C VAL A 53 6.19 -19.89 -9.76
N TRP A 54 6.14 -19.05 -8.73
CA TRP A 54 5.96 -17.60 -8.84
C TRP A 54 7.27 -16.80 -8.77
N ALA A 55 8.40 -17.48 -8.88
CA ALA A 55 9.69 -16.81 -8.95
C ALA A 55 9.77 -15.90 -10.19
N PRO A 56 10.41 -14.73 -10.09
CA PRO A 56 10.56 -13.82 -11.22
C PRO A 56 11.26 -14.53 -12.40
N PRO A 57 10.75 -14.40 -13.64
CA PRO A 57 11.36 -15.00 -14.80
C PRO A 57 12.76 -14.43 -15.01
N GLY A 58 13.75 -15.30 -15.23
CA GLY A 58 15.14 -14.92 -15.50
C GLY A 58 16.03 -14.63 -14.30
N GLY A 59 15.48 -14.62 -13.08
CA GLY A 59 16.23 -14.37 -11.85
C GLY A 59 16.31 -15.60 -10.96
N LYS A 60 17.50 -16.19 -10.81
CA LYS A 60 17.76 -17.16 -9.75
C LYS A 60 18.01 -16.41 -8.43
N LEU A 61 16.95 -15.83 -7.86
CA LEU A 61 17.03 -15.32 -6.50
C LEU A 61 17.16 -16.50 -5.53
N PRO A 62 18.09 -16.48 -4.58
CA PRO A 62 18.07 -17.43 -3.48
C PRO A 62 16.71 -17.44 -2.79
N ASP A 63 16.22 -18.62 -2.41
CA ASP A 63 14.87 -18.79 -1.85
C ASP A 63 14.62 -17.88 -0.63
N GLU A 64 15.62 -17.74 0.25
CA GLU A 64 15.53 -16.83 1.40
C GLU A 64 15.41 -15.35 1.00
N VAL A 65 16.10 -14.93 -0.05
CA VAL A 65 15.97 -13.55 -0.55
C VAL A 65 14.58 -13.32 -1.12
N HIS A 66 14.06 -14.26 -1.92
CA HIS A 66 12.72 -14.19 -2.47
C HIS A 66 11.66 -14.14 -1.35
N LYS A 67 11.75 -15.01 -0.36
CA LYS A 67 10.88 -15.03 0.82
C LYS A 67 10.89 -13.68 1.56
N ASN A 68 12.07 -13.12 1.78
CA ASN A 68 12.21 -11.83 2.46
C ASN A 68 11.63 -10.68 1.64
N LEU A 69 11.77 -10.69 0.31
CA LEU A 69 11.12 -9.71 -0.58
C LEU A 69 9.59 -9.82 -0.54
N LEU A 70 9.04 -11.04 -0.43
CA LEU A 70 7.60 -11.24 -0.24
C LEU A 70 7.11 -10.65 1.09
N HIS A 71 7.88 -10.79 2.17
CA HIS A 71 7.54 -10.15 3.45
C HIS A 71 7.59 -8.62 3.36
N ALA A 72 8.59 -8.05 2.67
CA ALA A 72 8.65 -6.61 2.42
C ALA A 72 7.46 -6.14 1.58
N ASN A 73 7.11 -6.86 0.50
CA ASN A 73 5.93 -6.57 -0.30
C ASN A 73 4.64 -6.59 0.54
N ARG A 74 4.49 -7.59 1.39
CA ARG A 74 3.34 -7.71 2.28
C ARG A 74 3.19 -6.47 3.17
N LEU A 75 4.27 -6.00 3.78
CA LEU A 75 4.23 -4.85 4.67
C LEU A 75 3.95 -3.55 3.90
N VAL A 76 4.62 -3.32 2.77
CA VAL A 76 4.38 -2.15 1.91
C VAL A 76 2.93 -2.12 1.40
N SER A 77 2.40 -3.26 0.96
CA SER A 77 1.02 -3.37 0.49
C SER A 77 0.00 -3.14 1.61
N PHE A 78 0.30 -3.57 2.83
CA PHE A 78 -0.53 -3.30 4.00
C PHE A 78 -0.57 -1.79 4.33
N LEU A 79 0.58 -1.11 4.31
CA LEU A 79 0.65 0.34 4.50
C LEU A 79 -0.13 1.09 3.41
N ALA A 80 0.00 0.66 2.15
CA ALA A 80 -0.74 1.24 1.03
C ALA A 80 -2.26 1.08 1.22
N ALA A 81 -2.73 -0.09 1.62
CA ALA A 81 -4.15 -0.35 1.88
C ALA A 81 -4.69 0.54 3.02
N LYS A 82 -3.96 0.67 4.12
CA LYS A 82 -4.32 1.56 5.25
C LYS A 82 -4.38 3.03 4.81
N PHE A 83 -3.40 3.46 4.03
CA PHE A 83 -3.34 4.84 3.54
C PHE A 83 -4.49 5.14 2.57
N ARG A 84 -4.78 4.26 1.62
CA ARG A 84 -5.94 4.36 0.70
C ARG A 84 -7.27 4.37 1.44
N ALA A 85 -7.40 3.58 2.50
CA ALA A 85 -8.59 3.54 3.34
C ALA A 85 -8.75 4.78 4.25
N GLY A 86 -7.74 5.66 4.33
CA GLY A 86 -7.74 6.82 5.21
C GLY A 86 -7.57 6.47 6.70
N LEU A 87 -7.02 5.27 6.98
CA LEU A 87 -6.67 4.80 8.33
C LEU A 87 -5.26 5.21 8.75
N LEU A 88 -4.50 5.77 7.83
CA LEU A 88 -3.14 6.22 8.03
C LEU A 88 -2.98 7.58 7.36
N ASP A 89 -2.62 8.61 8.11
CA ASP A 89 -2.33 9.93 7.57
C ASP A 89 -0.90 10.03 7.02
N ARG A 90 -0.57 11.16 6.38
CA ARG A 90 0.76 11.37 5.76
C ARG A 90 1.90 11.37 6.77
N HIS A 91 1.67 11.92 7.97
CA HIS A 91 2.69 11.97 9.00
C HIS A 91 2.99 10.57 9.53
N SER A 92 1.95 9.83 9.91
CA SER A 92 2.08 8.45 10.39
C SER A 92 2.66 7.52 9.32
N LEU A 93 2.27 7.70 8.05
CA LEU A 93 2.88 6.97 6.95
C LEU A 93 4.39 7.24 6.84
N ARG A 94 4.80 8.50 6.94
CA ARG A 94 6.23 8.87 6.90
C ARG A 94 7.03 8.21 8.01
N VAL A 95 6.52 8.23 9.24
CA VAL A 95 7.17 7.57 10.39
C VAL A 95 7.33 6.06 10.14
N GLN A 96 6.29 5.40 9.63
CA GLN A 96 6.35 3.97 9.33
C GLN A 96 7.24 3.66 8.12
N ALA A 97 7.26 4.52 7.11
CA ALA A 97 8.15 4.39 5.96
C ALA A 97 9.62 4.57 6.38
N GLN A 98 9.93 5.55 7.22
CA GLN A 98 11.27 5.74 7.77
C GLN A 98 11.74 4.48 8.50
N TRP A 99 10.94 3.96 9.44
CA TRP A 99 11.23 2.73 10.16
C TRP A 99 11.43 1.54 9.22
N LEU A 100 10.62 1.44 8.17
CA LEU A 100 10.72 0.38 7.16
C LEU A 100 12.05 0.48 6.39
N MET A 101 12.41 1.69 5.94
CA MET A 101 13.60 1.93 5.11
C MET A 101 14.93 1.85 5.87
N GLU A 102 14.91 1.75 7.21
CA GLU A 102 16.10 1.37 7.98
C GLU A 102 16.57 -0.06 7.68
N ARG A 103 15.71 -0.91 7.13
CA ARG A 103 15.98 -2.31 6.81
C ARG A 103 16.45 -2.50 5.37
N GLU A 104 17.58 -3.16 5.20
CA GLU A 104 18.14 -3.41 3.87
C GLU A 104 17.18 -4.13 2.93
N ILE A 105 16.44 -5.12 3.44
CA ILE A 105 15.48 -5.86 2.62
C ILE A 105 14.33 -4.98 2.08
N ALA A 106 13.89 -4.01 2.86
CA ALA A 106 12.87 -3.06 2.43
C ALA A 106 13.40 -2.09 1.38
N ARG A 107 14.65 -1.63 1.53
CA ARG A 107 15.32 -0.81 0.50
C ARG A 107 15.53 -1.61 -0.78
N THR A 108 15.94 -2.87 -0.67
CA THR A 108 16.11 -3.76 -1.82
C THR A 108 14.77 -3.98 -2.53
N TYR A 109 13.70 -4.25 -1.79
CA TYR A 109 12.36 -4.35 -2.34
C TYR A 109 11.95 -3.07 -3.07
N TRP A 110 12.10 -1.91 -2.43
CA TRP A 110 11.68 -0.63 -3.02
C TRP A 110 12.45 -0.33 -4.30
N ARG A 111 13.78 -0.44 -4.26
CA ARG A 111 14.63 -0.26 -5.44
C ARG A 111 14.25 -1.16 -6.62
N THR A 112 13.86 -2.41 -6.33
CA THR A 112 13.51 -3.40 -7.36
C THR A 112 12.13 -3.15 -7.95
N PHE A 113 11.15 -2.75 -7.14
CA PHE A 113 9.74 -2.76 -7.51
C PHE A 113 9.10 -1.36 -7.56
N VAL A 114 9.82 -0.27 -7.30
CA VAL A 114 9.24 1.08 -7.34
C VAL A 114 8.67 1.41 -8.71
N GLY A 115 9.35 1.06 -9.80
CA GLY A 115 8.84 1.28 -11.16
C GLY A 115 7.50 0.59 -11.39
N PHE A 116 7.39 -0.68 -11.02
CA PHE A 116 6.12 -1.42 -11.09
C PHE A 116 5.01 -0.75 -10.26
N ARG A 117 5.35 -0.26 -9.07
CA ARG A 117 4.40 0.46 -8.21
C ARG A 117 3.97 1.81 -8.80
N GLU A 118 4.84 2.48 -9.51
CA GLU A 118 4.52 3.72 -10.24
C GLU A 118 3.59 3.43 -11.42
N ASP A 119 3.84 2.35 -12.17
CA ASP A 119 3.00 1.91 -13.28
C ASP A 119 1.59 1.48 -12.82
N GLU A 120 1.47 0.88 -11.63
CA GLU A 120 0.17 0.53 -11.02
C GLU A 120 -0.60 1.72 -10.45
N THR A 121 -0.04 2.92 -10.44
CA THR A 121 -0.64 4.11 -9.83
C THR A 121 -1.95 4.49 -10.52
N ILE A 122 -3.06 4.47 -9.76
CA ILE A 122 -4.39 4.78 -10.27
C ILE A 122 -4.73 6.26 -10.02
N ASP A 123 -4.42 6.79 -8.84
CA ASP A 123 -4.89 8.09 -8.40
C ASP A 123 -3.82 8.92 -7.65
N ARG A 124 -4.25 10.08 -7.16
CA ARG A 124 -3.40 10.98 -6.37
C ARG A 124 -2.95 10.37 -5.04
N THR A 125 -3.76 9.50 -4.45
CA THR A 125 -3.44 8.85 -3.17
C THR A 125 -2.27 7.91 -3.34
N ASP A 126 -2.28 7.12 -4.41
CA ASP A 126 -1.19 6.21 -4.76
C ASP A 126 0.11 6.97 -5.06
N ARG A 127 0.02 8.06 -5.84
CA ARG A 127 1.18 8.93 -6.11
C ARG A 127 1.77 9.50 -4.83
N THR A 128 0.93 9.94 -3.90
CA THR A 128 1.37 10.47 -2.61
C THR A 128 2.04 9.40 -1.77
N PHE A 129 1.49 8.19 -1.73
CA PHE A 129 2.07 7.04 -1.04
C PHE A 129 3.46 6.73 -1.58
N ASN A 130 3.60 6.55 -2.90
CA ASN A 130 4.86 6.23 -3.55
C ASN A 130 5.91 7.34 -3.34
N ALA A 131 5.51 8.61 -3.41
CA ALA A 131 6.40 9.75 -3.17
C ALA A 131 6.94 9.77 -1.73
N ILE A 132 6.12 9.45 -0.72
CA ILE A 132 6.56 9.39 0.67
C ILE A 132 7.56 8.24 0.87
N LEU A 133 7.29 7.05 0.35
CA LEU A 133 8.20 5.92 0.48
C LEU A 133 9.53 6.17 -0.27
N SER A 134 9.48 6.77 -1.45
CA SER A 134 10.68 7.11 -2.22
C SER A 134 11.55 8.16 -1.51
N ALA A 135 10.94 9.15 -0.85
CA ALA A 135 11.67 10.15 -0.07
C ALA A 135 12.38 9.51 1.14
N GLU A 136 11.71 8.61 1.87
CA GLU A 136 12.33 7.94 3.01
C GLU A 136 13.40 6.91 2.57
N TYR A 137 13.21 6.27 1.42
CA TYR A 137 14.23 5.42 0.80
C TYR A 137 15.50 6.22 0.49
N ALA A 138 15.39 7.37 -0.17
CA ALA A 138 16.53 8.24 -0.50
C ALA A 138 17.25 8.71 0.77
N SER A 139 16.49 9.16 1.79
CA SER A 139 17.05 9.58 3.08
C SER A 139 17.82 8.46 3.79
N ALA A 140 17.33 7.23 3.72
CA ALA A 140 18.01 6.09 4.33
C ALA A 140 19.27 5.68 3.57
N ALA A 141 19.27 5.78 2.23
CA ALA A 141 20.44 5.52 1.39
C ALA A 141 21.57 6.51 1.66
N ASP A 142 21.25 7.80 1.79
CA ASP A 142 22.22 8.86 2.09
C ASP A 142 22.88 8.65 3.47
N LYS A 143 22.12 8.27 4.49
CA LYS A 143 22.65 7.96 5.82
C LYS A 143 23.59 6.76 5.81
N GLY A 144 23.32 5.75 5.00
CA GLY A 144 24.17 4.59 4.84
C GLY A 144 25.50 4.91 4.13
N ALA A 145 25.52 5.86 3.20
CA ALA A 145 26.70 6.30 2.48
C ALA A 145 27.67 7.14 3.33
N VAL A 146 27.16 7.83 4.35
CA VAL A 146 27.98 8.68 5.27
C VAL A 146 28.61 7.86 6.40
N ALA A 147 28.10 6.65 6.68
CA ALA A 147 28.56 5.78 7.76
C ALA A 147 29.68 4.79 7.35
N THR A 148 30.12 4.82 6.08
CA THR A 148 31.24 4.03 5.53
C THR A 148 32.42 4.89 5.19
#